data_a0ae3abe478569a48fb03eca9179e16d
#
_entry.id   a0ae3abe478569a48fb03eca9179e16d
#
_cell.length_a   1.000
_cell.length_b   1.000
_cell.length_c   1.000
_cell.angle_alpha   90.00
_cell.angle_beta   90.00
_cell.angle_gamma   90.00
#
_symmetry.space_group_name_H-M   'P 1'
#
loop_
_entity.id
_entity.type
_entity.pdbx_description
1 polymer ?
#
loop_
_entity_poly.entity_id
_entity_poly.type
_entity_poly.pdbx_seq_one_letter_code
_entity_poly.pdbx_strand_id
1 'polypeptide(L)'
;MWTVKRLIQLVLISVVLAGCAVRPAVEEPAEPMTASQELEGSPALGLLNRAEQARQQGQTSVAERYLERALNIAPDSSWLYKELAGLRLSEGDPRGAEGFALKALRLAPDHDDYRAGLWDLVATARDRQGDKAGARQARDKAGELRSPKARPE
;
A
#
# COMPACT_ATOMS: atom_id res chain seq x y z
N MET A 1 -64.91 -23.70 8.12
CA MET A 1 -64.56 -22.30 7.80
C MET A 1 -63.61 -21.67 8.81
N TRP A 2 -63.61 -22.07 10.06
CA TRP A 2 -62.76 -21.45 11.11
C TRP A 2 -61.29 -21.93 11.08
N THR A 3 -61.04 -23.14 10.68
CA THR A 3 -59.73 -23.75 10.54
C THR A 3 -58.89 -23.15 9.38
N VAL A 4 -59.56 -22.78 8.28
CA VAL A 4 -58.88 -22.21 7.09
C VAL A 4 -58.43 -20.76 7.38
N LYS A 5 -59.20 -19.99 8.14
CA LYS A 5 -58.76 -18.64 8.56
C LYS A 5 -57.55 -18.66 9.48
N ARG A 6 -57.44 -19.61 10.38
CA ARG A 6 -56.26 -19.79 11.25
C ARG A 6 -55.01 -20.22 10.49
N LEU A 7 -55.14 -21.07 9.48
CA LEU A 7 -54.04 -21.50 8.61
C LEU A 7 -53.51 -20.32 7.78
N ILE A 8 -54.41 -19.48 7.23
CA ILE A 8 -54.03 -18.29 6.46
C ILE A 8 -53.33 -17.26 7.38
N GLN A 9 -53.77 -17.11 8.62
CA GLN A 9 -53.15 -16.19 9.58
C GLN A 9 -51.74 -16.67 10.02
N LEU A 10 -51.54 -17.96 10.16
CA LEU A 10 -50.21 -18.52 10.48
C LEU A 10 -49.24 -18.40 9.30
N VAL A 11 -49.71 -18.52 8.06
CA VAL A 11 -48.86 -18.34 6.86
C VAL A 11 -48.50 -16.86 6.67
N LEU A 12 -49.40 -15.92 6.95
CA LEU A 12 -49.11 -14.49 6.90
C LEU A 12 -48.12 -14.01 7.95
N ILE A 13 -48.10 -14.62 9.16
CA ILE A 13 -47.14 -14.30 10.21
C ILE A 13 -45.74 -14.81 9.87
N SER A 14 -45.64 -15.93 9.13
CA SER A 14 -44.31 -16.51 8.73
C SER A 14 -43.59 -15.67 7.67
N VAL A 15 -44.31 -14.88 6.86
CA VAL A 15 -43.72 -14.06 5.78
C VAL A 15 -43.12 -12.75 6.31
N VAL A 16 -43.54 -12.29 7.48
CA VAL A 16 -43.05 -11.01 8.06
C VAL A 16 -41.71 -11.18 8.78
N LEU A 17 -41.24 -12.40 9.07
CA LEU A 17 -39.98 -12.67 9.76
C LEU A 17 -38.78 -12.89 8.82
N ALA A 18 -38.97 -12.80 7.49
CA ALA A 18 -37.87 -12.69 6.54
C ALA A 18 -37.32 -11.24 6.52
N GLY A 19 -37.00 -10.72 7.71
CA GLY A 19 -36.23 -9.50 7.84
C GLY A 19 -34.87 -9.71 7.13
N CYS A 20 -34.64 -8.94 6.07
CA CYS A 20 -33.33 -8.82 5.46
C CYS A 20 -32.35 -8.47 6.58
N ALA A 21 -31.58 -9.46 7.06
CA ALA A 21 -30.39 -9.21 7.81
C ALA A 21 -29.41 -8.53 6.83
N VAL A 22 -29.46 -7.19 6.76
CA VAL A 22 -28.40 -6.39 6.17
C VAL A 22 -27.19 -6.68 7.05
N ARG A 23 -26.37 -7.64 6.63
CA ARG A 23 -25.05 -7.78 7.20
C ARG A 23 -24.35 -6.46 6.93
N PRO A 24 -23.85 -5.74 7.97
CA PRO A 24 -22.94 -4.65 7.72
C PRO A 24 -21.83 -5.24 6.85
N ALA A 25 -21.57 -4.59 5.70
CA ALA A 25 -20.41 -4.94 4.90
C ALA A 25 -19.22 -4.82 5.84
N VAL A 26 -18.61 -5.96 6.21
CA VAL A 26 -17.30 -5.96 6.82
C VAL A 26 -16.43 -5.38 5.71
N GLU A 27 -15.97 -4.14 5.87
CA GLU A 27 -14.93 -3.60 5.01
C GLU A 27 -13.75 -4.57 5.11
N GLU A 28 -13.59 -5.40 4.09
CA GLU A 28 -12.36 -6.18 3.95
C GLU A 28 -11.19 -5.19 4.01
N PRO A 29 -10.13 -5.50 4.81
CA PRO A 29 -8.94 -4.67 4.81
C PRO A 29 -8.50 -4.45 3.37
N ALA A 30 -8.27 -3.20 2.99
CA ALA A 30 -7.81 -2.88 1.64
C ALA A 30 -6.59 -3.75 1.31
N GLU A 31 -6.66 -4.49 0.21
CA GLU A 31 -5.57 -5.34 -0.24
C GLU A 31 -4.28 -4.51 -0.32
N PRO A 32 -3.14 -5.01 0.18
CA PRO A 32 -1.89 -4.26 0.16
C PRO A 32 -1.51 -3.94 -1.29
N MET A 33 -1.23 -2.67 -1.57
CA MET A 33 -0.76 -2.24 -2.89
C MET A 33 0.53 -2.98 -3.27
N THR A 34 0.56 -3.51 -4.48
CA THR A 34 1.71 -4.25 -5.01
C THR A 34 2.28 -3.58 -6.26
N ALA A 35 3.55 -3.86 -6.57
CA ALA A 35 4.17 -3.44 -7.82
C ALA A 35 3.41 -3.94 -9.06
N SER A 36 2.81 -5.15 -8.96
CA SER A 36 2.03 -5.74 -10.04
C SER A 36 0.79 -4.92 -10.35
N GLN A 37 0.13 -4.34 -9.34
CA GLN A 37 -1.05 -3.49 -9.54
C GLN A 37 -0.68 -2.15 -10.19
N GLU A 38 0.42 -1.51 -9.75
CA GLU A 38 0.87 -0.24 -10.32
C GLU A 38 1.42 -0.39 -11.74
N LEU A 39 2.13 -1.49 -12.01
CA LEU A 39 2.84 -1.72 -13.27
C LEU A 39 2.15 -2.76 -14.17
N GLU A 40 0.86 -3.03 -13.94
CA GLU A 40 0.10 -4.01 -14.70
C GLU A 40 0.14 -3.69 -16.21
N GLY A 41 0.46 -4.69 -17.02
CA GLY A 41 0.59 -4.54 -18.47
C GLY A 41 1.82 -3.77 -18.94
N SER A 42 2.63 -3.20 -18.04
CA SER A 42 3.85 -2.47 -18.38
C SER A 42 5.07 -3.39 -18.48
N PRO A 43 5.92 -3.24 -19.52
CA PRO A 43 7.21 -3.91 -19.58
C PRO A 43 8.15 -3.57 -18.40
N ALA A 44 7.88 -2.47 -17.67
CA ALA A 44 8.62 -2.05 -16.51
C ALA A 44 8.53 -3.10 -15.37
N LEU A 45 7.42 -3.82 -15.25
CA LEU A 45 7.27 -4.89 -14.25
C LEU A 45 8.32 -6.00 -14.45
N GLY A 46 8.57 -6.40 -15.68
CA GLY A 46 9.60 -7.42 -15.98
C GLY A 46 11.02 -6.94 -15.62
N LEU A 47 11.29 -5.64 -15.78
CA LEU A 47 12.57 -5.05 -15.37
C LEU A 47 12.68 -4.94 -13.85
N LEU A 48 11.60 -4.60 -13.16
CA LEU A 48 11.55 -4.60 -11.69
C LEU A 48 11.86 -5.99 -11.12
N ASN A 49 11.23 -7.03 -11.64
CA ASN A 49 11.48 -8.42 -11.21
C ASN A 49 12.98 -8.80 -11.38
N ARG A 50 13.60 -8.36 -12.47
CA ARG A 50 15.05 -8.57 -12.69
C ARG A 50 15.91 -7.76 -11.71
N ALA A 51 15.49 -6.55 -11.36
CA ALA A 51 16.15 -5.74 -10.36
C ALA A 51 16.12 -6.41 -8.97
N GLU A 52 14.96 -6.92 -8.58
CA GLU A 52 14.80 -7.65 -7.32
C GLU A 52 15.66 -8.91 -7.27
N GLN A 53 15.69 -9.68 -8.35
CA GLN A 53 16.55 -10.86 -8.48
C GLN A 53 18.05 -10.48 -8.36
N ALA A 54 18.50 -9.43 -9.05
CA ALA A 54 19.86 -8.95 -8.97
C ALA A 54 20.21 -8.49 -7.54
N ARG A 55 19.30 -7.80 -6.87
CA ARG A 55 19.45 -7.37 -5.48
C ARG A 55 19.59 -8.56 -4.52
N GLN A 56 18.79 -9.60 -4.69
CA GLN A 56 18.88 -10.84 -3.89
C GLN A 56 20.22 -11.54 -4.08
N GLN A 57 20.85 -11.40 -5.24
CA GLN A 57 22.18 -11.93 -5.55
C GLN A 57 23.32 -10.98 -5.12
N GLY A 58 23.02 -9.87 -4.46
CA GLY A 58 24.01 -8.87 -4.05
C GLY A 58 24.56 -8.02 -5.20
N GLN A 59 23.96 -8.11 -6.39
CA GLN A 59 24.39 -7.40 -7.60
C GLN A 59 23.74 -6.01 -7.67
N THR A 60 24.07 -5.14 -6.72
CA THR A 60 23.40 -3.86 -6.51
C THR A 60 23.43 -2.96 -7.76
N SER A 61 24.60 -2.84 -8.41
CA SER A 61 24.72 -2.02 -9.63
C SER A 61 23.96 -2.58 -10.84
N VAL A 62 23.70 -3.89 -10.86
CA VAL A 62 22.85 -4.52 -11.88
C VAL A 62 21.38 -4.21 -11.58
N ALA A 63 20.97 -4.30 -10.31
CA ALA A 63 19.65 -3.94 -9.88
C ALA A 63 19.32 -2.48 -10.22
N GLU A 64 20.23 -1.55 -9.93
CA GLU A 64 20.08 -0.13 -10.28
C GLU A 64 19.81 0.08 -11.77
N ARG A 65 20.64 -0.51 -12.65
CA ARG A 65 20.45 -0.40 -14.10
C ARG A 65 19.09 -0.92 -14.59
N TYR A 66 18.56 -1.98 -13.96
CA TYR A 66 17.22 -2.47 -14.28
C TYR A 66 16.14 -1.50 -13.80
N LEU A 67 16.27 -0.90 -12.62
CA LEU A 67 15.34 0.11 -12.10
C LEU A 67 15.35 1.38 -12.96
N GLU A 68 16.53 1.87 -13.37
CA GLU A 68 16.65 3.02 -14.28
C GLU A 68 15.96 2.76 -15.62
N ARG A 69 16.15 1.57 -16.19
CA ARG A 69 15.47 1.18 -17.42
C ARG A 69 13.95 1.07 -17.23
N ALA A 70 13.50 0.58 -16.09
CA ALA A 70 12.08 0.54 -15.75
C ALA A 70 11.50 1.94 -15.64
N LEU A 71 12.21 2.89 -15.02
CA LEU A 71 11.80 4.31 -14.94
C LEU A 71 11.77 5.01 -16.29
N ASN A 72 12.57 4.61 -17.27
CA ASN A 72 12.46 5.13 -18.64
C ASN A 72 11.13 4.72 -19.32
N ILE A 73 10.51 3.64 -18.85
CA ILE A 73 9.22 3.15 -19.37
C ILE A 73 8.06 3.70 -18.51
N ALA A 74 8.22 3.74 -17.21
CA ALA A 74 7.22 4.16 -16.22
C ALA A 74 7.80 5.24 -15.29
N PRO A 75 8.00 6.49 -15.77
CA PRO A 75 8.70 7.55 -15.02
C PRO A 75 7.93 8.05 -13.81
N ASP A 76 6.63 7.80 -13.75
CA ASP A 76 5.75 8.22 -12.64
C ASP A 76 5.40 7.07 -11.69
N SER A 77 6.10 5.92 -11.80
CA SER A 77 5.89 4.80 -10.90
C SER A 77 6.43 5.10 -9.51
N SER A 78 5.54 5.19 -8.54
CA SER A 78 5.91 5.37 -7.13
C SER A 78 6.67 4.15 -6.60
N TRP A 79 6.31 2.95 -7.09
CA TRP A 79 6.96 1.70 -6.69
C TRP A 79 8.43 1.64 -7.10
N LEU A 80 8.75 2.05 -8.33
CA LEU A 80 10.13 2.06 -8.79
C LEU A 80 11.02 3.00 -7.97
N TYR A 81 10.50 4.16 -7.58
CA TYR A 81 11.21 5.07 -6.69
C TYR A 81 11.37 4.51 -5.27
N LYS A 82 10.37 3.77 -4.77
CA LYS A 82 10.47 3.05 -3.49
C LYS A 82 11.61 2.03 -3.53
N GLU A 83 11.71 1.24 -4.61
CA GLU A 83 12.79 0.25 -4.76
C GLU A 83 14.17 0.92 -4.85
N LEU A 84 14.31 2.04 -5.57
CA LEU A 84 15.54 2.83 -5.57
C LEU A 84 15.90 3.37 -4.19
N ALA A 85 14.91 3.82 -3.41
CA ALA A 85 15.15 4.25 -2.03
C ALA A 85 15.70 3.11 -1.16
N GLY A 86 15.14 1.91 -1.27
CA GLY A 86 15.64 0.72 -0.59
C GLY A 86 17.06 0.35 -1.02
N LEU A 87 17.35 0.44 -2.31
CA LEU A 87 18.67 0.17 -2.87
C LEU A 87 19.72 1.14 -2.31
N ARG A 88 19.43 2.46 -2.32
CA ARG A 88 20.32 3.48 -1.73
C ARG A 88 20.60 3.27 -0.24
N LEU A 89 19.58 2.82 0.51
CA LEU A 89 19.80 2.44 1.92
C LEU A 89 20.78 1.28 2.05
N SER A 90 20.70 0.28 1.19
CA SER A 90 21.60 -0.87 1.21
C SER A 90 23.05 -0.49 0.84
N GLU A 91 23.22 0.52 0.01
CA GLU A 91 24.51 1.07 -0.41
C GLU A 91 25.12 2.04 0.61
N GLY A 92 24.40 2.40 1.66
CA GLY A 92 24.85 3.38 2.64
C GLY A 92 24.72 4.83 2.18
N ASP A 93 23.83 5.10 1.21
CA ASP A 93 23.46 6.45 0.79
C ASP A 93 22.07 6.84 1.33
N PRO A 94 21.98 7.25 2.59
CA PRO A 94 20.69 7.60 3.18
C PRO A 94 20.11 8.91 2.62
N ARG A 95 20.94 9.81 2.08
CA ARG A 95 20.44 11.05 1.46
C ARG A 95 19.76 10.77 0.13
N GLY A 96 20.34 9.95 -0.73
CA GLY A 96 19.73 9.49 -1.96
C GLY A 96 18.44 8.71 -1.69
N ALA A 97 18.47 7.85 -0.68
CA ALA A 97 17.29 7.09 -0.25
C ALA A 97 16.12 7.99 0.17
N GLU A 98 16.37 9.02 0.99
CA GLU A 98 15.35 9.99 1.38
C GLU A 98 14.75 10.70 0.16
N GLY A 99 15.60 11.15 -0.77
CA GLY A 99 15.17 11.81 -1.99
C GLY A 99 14.22 10.94 -2.83
N PHE A 100 14.57 9.67 -3.02
CA PHE A 100 13.72 8.72 -3.75
C PHE A 100 12.45 8.37 -2.99
N ALA A 101 12.50 8.17 -1.68
CA ALA A 101 11.30 7.90 -0.86
C ALA A 101 10.31 9.08 -0.89
N LEU A 102 10.79 10.31 -0.81
CA LEU A 102 9.96 11.52 -0.95
C LEU A 102 9.40 11.67 -2.38
N LYS A 103 10.14 11.27 -3.41
CA LYS A 103 9.61 11.23 -4.78
C LYS A 103 8.51 10.18 -4.91
N ALA A 104 8.71 8.99 -4.35
CA ALA A 104 7.69 7.96 -4.30
C ALA A 104 6.42 8.45 -3.60
N LEU A 105 6.53 9.13 -2.45
CA LEU A 105 5.39 9.72 -1.73
C LEU A 105 4.58 10.71 -2.56
N ARG A 106 5.24 11.52 -3.39
CA ARG A 106 4.54 12.47 -4.27
C ARG A 106 3.75 11.80 -5.38
N LEU A 107 4.20 10.64 -5.83
CA LEU A 107 3.58 9.86 -6.91
C LEU A 107 2.62 8.79 -6.38
N ALA A 108 2.70 8.47 -5.09
CA ALA A 108 1.94 7.40 -4.48
C ALA A 108 0.43 7.65 -4.57
N PRO A 109 -0.35 6.63 -4.95
CA PRO A 109 -1.81 6.69 -4.89
C PRO A 109 -2.29 6.87 -3.45
N ASP A 110 -3.58 7.17 -3.29
CA ASP A 110 -4.23 7.32 -1.98
C ASP A 110 -4.49 5.94 -1.35
N HIS A 111 -3.41 5.33 -0.86
CA HIS A 111 -3.40 4.04 -0.18
C HIS A 111 -2.61 4.18 1.11
N ASP A 112 -3.31 4.25 2.24
CA ASP A 112 -2.74 4.64 3.53
C ASP A 112 -1.57 3.74 3.95
N ASP A 113 -1.69 2.40 3.87
CA ASP A 113 -0.62 1.48 4.27
C ASP A 113 0.63 1.59 3.38
N TYR A 114 0.45 1.77 2.07
CA TYR A 114 1.56 1.96 1.15
C TYR A 114 2.30 3.26 1.44
N ARG A 115 1.57 4.36 1.63
CA ARG A 115 2.13 5.68 1.99
C ARG A 115 2.81 5.65 3.36
N ALA A 116 2.24 4.92 4.32
CA ALA A 116 2.87 4.70 5.62
C ALA A 116 4.22 3.98 5.49
N GLY A 117 4.30 2.95 4.65
CA GLY A 117 5.56 2.26 4.35
C GLY A 117 6.62 3.19 3.71
N LEU A 118 6.21 4.12 2.86
CA LEU A 118 7.12 5.14 2.30
C LEU A 118 7.62 6.12 3.36
N TRP A 119 6.77 6.51 4.33
CA TRP A 119 7.20 7.33 5.46
C TRP A 119 8.17 6.60 6.38
N ASP A 120 8.04 5.28 6.54
CA ASP A 120 9.04 4.47 7.27
C ASP A 120 10.40 4.44 6.56
N LEU A 121 10.42 4.42 5.22
CA LEU A 121 11.67 4.58 4.46
C LEU A 121 12.31 5.95 4.70
N VAL A 122 11.52 7.03 4.69
CA VAL A 122 12.02 8.38 5.02
C VAL A 122 12.57 8.41 6.44
N ALA A 123 11.85 7.82 7.41
CA ALA A 123 12.32 7.76 8.80
C ALA A 123 13.64 7.01 8.92
N THR A 124 13.77 5.87 8.24
CA THR A 124 15.00 5.08 8.24
C THR A 124 16.18 5.84 7.63
N ALA A 125 15.93 6.53 6.52
CA ALA A 125 16.93 7.35 5.85
C ALA A 125 17.42 8.49 6.75
N ARG A 126 16.50 9.22 7.41
CA ARG A 126 16.83 10.30 8.35
C ARG A 126 17.57 9.81 9.58
N ASP A 127 17.17 8.67 10.14
CA ASP A 127 17.89 8.05 11.26
C ASP A 127 19.34 7.77 10.92
N ARG A 128 19.60 7.23 9.72
CA ARG A 128 20.98 6.95 9.26
C ARG A 128 21.79 8.22 8.95
N GLN A 129 21.12 9.33 8.67
CA GLN A 129 21.75 10.65 8.55
C GLN A 129 22.02 11.32 9.91
N GLY A 130 21.49 10.76 11.02
CA GLY A 130 21.56 11.36 12.34
C GLY A 130 20.44 12.36 12.66
N ASP A 131 19.53 12.61 11.72
CA ASP A 131 18.36 13.46 11.94
C ASP A 131 17.27 12.72 12.72
N LYS A 132 17.47 12.65 14.03
CA LYS A 132 16.54 11.95 14.95
C LYS A 132 15.18 12.65 15.06
N ALA A 133 15.15 13.96 14.90
CA ALA A 133 13.89 14.73 14.96
C ALA A 133 13.05 14.49 13.71
N GLY A 134 13.64 14.60 12.53
CA GLY A 134 12.97 14.32 11.28
C GLY A 134 12.55 12.87 11.13
N ALA A 135 13.34 11.92 11.68
CA ALA A 135 12.97 10.51 11.69
C ALA A 135 11.72 10.25 12.55
N ARG A 136 11.61 10.89 13.73
CA ARG A 136 10.38 10.79 14.56
C ARG A 136 9.18 11.34 13.83
N GLN A 137 9.28 12.56 13.25
CA GLN A 137 8.18 13.16 12.48
C GLN A 137 7.71 12.25 11.33
N ALA A 138 8.63 11.58 10.64
CA ALA A 138 8.27 10.66 9.58
C ALA A 138 7.53 9.41 10.11
N ARG A 139 7.96 8.85 11.26
CA ARG A 139 7.25 7.74 11.93
C ARG A 139 5.86 8.14 12.42
N ASP A 140 5.71 9.35 12.95
CA ASP A 140 4.42 9.86 13.38
C ASP A 140 3.43 9.91 12.20
N LYS A 141 3.87 10.41 11.04
CA LYS A 141 3.08 10.40 9.81
C LYS A 141 2.70 8.99 9.34
N ALA A 142 3.63 8.04 9.44
CA ALA A 142 3.33 6.64 9.14
C ALA A 142 2.29 6.06 10.10
N GLY A 143 2.38 6.39 11.37
CA GLY A 143 1.43 6.00 12.41
C GLY A 143 0.03 6.57 12.20
N GLU A 144 -0.06 7.86 11.83
CA GLU A 144 -1.33 8.53 11.51
C GLU A 144 -2.06 7.84 10.36
N LEU A 145 -1.35 7.45 9.30
CA LEU A 145 -1.92 6.74 8.16
C LEU A 145 -2.41 5.33 8.50
N ARG A 146 -1.76 4.64 9.45
CA ARG A 146 -2.18 3.30 9.91
C ARG A 146 -3.28 3.33 10.96
N SER A 147 -3.52 4.50 11.55
CA SER A 147 -4.57 4.64 12.56
C SER A 147 -5.94 4.59 11.91
N PRO A 148 -6.91 3.84 12.46
CA PRO A 148 -8.27 3.85 11.94
C PRO A 148 -8.80 5.29 11.95
N LYS A 149 -9.20 5.81 10.78
CA LYS A 149 -9.87 7.11 10.71
C LYS A 149 -11.16 7.01 11.54
N ALA A 150 -11.25 7.82 12.61
CA ALA A 150 -12.50 7.93 13.35
C ALA A 150 -13.59 8.34 12.37
N ARG A 151 -14.59 7.48 12.14
CA ARG A 151 -15.76 7.88 11.34
C ARG A 151 -16.45 9.02 12.07
N PRO A 152 -16.74 10.14 11.41
CA PRO A 152 -17.67 11.10 11.96
C PRO A 152 -19.04 10.40 12.11
N GLU A 153 -19.61 10.40 13.33
CA GLU A 153 -20.98 9.95 13.62
C GLU A 153 -22.04 10.79 12.88
#